data_22b49dc5cc9d6f255d0b9d371afe4701
#
_entry.id   22b49dc5cc9d6f255d0b9d371afe4701
#
_cell.length_a   1.000
_cell.length_b   1.000
_cell.length_c   1.000
_cell.angle_alpha   90.00
_cell.angle_beta   90.00
_cell.angle_gamma   90.00
#
_symmetry.space_group_name_H-M   'P 1'
#
loop_
_entity.id
_entity.type
_entity.pdbx_description
1 polymer ?
#
loop_
_entity_poly.entity_id
_entity_poly.type
_entity_poly.pdbx_seq_one_letter_code
_entity_poly.pdbx_strand_id
1 'polypeptide(L)'
;MNIQINDNIVRFNALLKKVTPVLKNHHKESDIEQLLKMMEKVSSNSISALVCGEFKRGKSSFINAFLGEDLCPTDAGIATSVVSIIKYGKECKVTRFYGDINNLQSEEVTFDAIEKYAKGTSLEVDNTTMLIIELPSSKLEGGLSIIDTPGVGGLDPRHLFLTLYVLPKADVTFFVVDAGEPLSSTELDFYKDKIVPYSKSCKIILNKSDLKTKDELEQIIMDIKNKISLHCGIDEQNIDVVPVSSAHWNMYNKSKSEKMKISSNCETVNSILENIVPEYKKLILEGIKQRLIASLSNIKEMLSYQFAQLQEPDEEEQELFKNRLIELKQMKDSVLNPSSEIRKKITHIIKNSQTKVINELTKQSILFSTECLDSILKRPEAKGDNGGNWVLQQINLGLESLAAEVDLRIESGFNEVNELLGEEIHISEGGFTERINVDLTPVERSIADKACNMTRQALPGLGVAGLASIALSIFAGPVIAGIGGIAAAAAYVYKSSKDTNAANRIYELKSKLGPQITIAMNDLKTYVQQRYDEFNEALVESIERMTNEIVTEMQDVLDAIKSIENDKKEVARQLEAIEGQVQFVETHLKQTELLLTNPFEK
;
A
#
# COMPACT_ATOMS: atom_id res chain seq x y z
N MET A 1 10.74 -21.81 -10.46
CA MET A 1 10.32 -20.39 -10.61
C MET A 1 11.22 -19.41 -9.86
N ASN A 2 11.52 -19.59 -8.60
CA ASN A 2 12.38 -18.66 -7.81
C ASN A 2 13.80 -18.48 -8.37
N ILE A 3 14.46 -19.53 -8.88
CA ILE A 3 15.81 -19.43 -9.48
C ILE A 3 15.78 -18.55 -10.73
N GLN A 4 14.79 -18.71 -11.59
CA GLN A 4 14.64 -17.93 -12.83
C GLN A 4 14.35 -16.44 -12.55
N ILE A 5 13.60 -16.13 -11.50
CA ILE A 5 13.30 -14.75 -11.12
C ILE A 5 14.54 -14.06 -10.55
N ASN A 6 15.31 -14.74 -9.71
CA ASN A 6 16.57 -14.22 -9.19
C ASN A 6 17.59 -13.97 -10.31
N ASP A 7 17.66 -14.85 -11.31
CA ASP A 7 18.49 -14.64 -12.49
C ASP A 7 18.03 -13.39 -13.28
N ASN A 8 16.73 -13.22 -13.46
CA ASN A 8 16.18 -12.03 -14.10
C ASN A 8 16.50 -10.75 -13.32
N ILE A 9 16.41 -10.76 -11.99
CA ILE A 9 16.80 -9.60 -11.15
C ILE A 9 18.27 -9.24 -11.39
N VAL A 10 19.16 -10.23 -11.45
CA VAL A 10 20.58 -9.99 -11.74
C VAL A 10 20.77 -9.40 -13.13
N ARG A 11 20.07 -9.92 -14.14
CA ARG A 11 20.11 -9.42 -15.52
C ARG A 11 19.59 -7.98 -15.62
N PHE A 12 18.47 -7.65 -14.98
CA PHE A 12 17.93 -6.29 -14.94
C PHE A 12 18.90 -5.33 -14.26
N ASN A 13 19.49 -5.70 -13.13
CA ASN A 13 20.50 -4.88 -12.46
C ASN A 13 21.74 -4.62 -13.33
N ALA A 14 22.20 -5.64 -14.05
CA ALA A 14 23.34 -5.52 -14.96
C ALA A 14 22.97 -4.62 -16.16
N LEU A 15 21.77 -4.74 -16.69
CA LEU A 15 21.27 -3.90 -17.77
C LEU A 15 21.11 -2.44 -17.34
N LEU A 16 20.46 -2.19 -16.21
CA LEU A 16 20.30 -0.84 -15.65
C LEU A 16 21.63 -0.12 -15.46
N LYS A 17 22.63 -0.81 -14.91
CA LYS A 17 23.97 -0.23 -14.76
C LYS A 17 24.58 0.20 -16.09
N LYS A 18 24.31 -0.50 -17.18
CA LYS A 18 24.81 -0.17 -18.52
C LYS A 18 24.06 0.98 -19.15
N VAL A 19 22.73 1.04 -19.01
CA VAL A 19 21.89 2.04 -19.67
C VAL A 19 21.76 3.33 -18.87
N THR A 20 21.95 3.31 -17.56
CA THR A 20 21.87 4.51 -16.69
C THR A 20 22.70 5.70 -17.19
N PRO A 21 23.96 5.54 -17.64
CA PRO A 21 24.71 6.66 -18.19
C PRO A 21 24.06 7.29 -19.43
N VAL A 22 23.47 6.46 -20.31
CA VAL A 22 22.77 6.93 -21.51
C VAL A 22 21.48 7.66 -21.12
N LEU A 23 20.67 7.05 -20.24
CA LEU A 23 19.46 7.69 -19.72
C LEU A 23 19.78 9.06 -19.09
N LYS A 24 20.87 9.15 -18.32
CA LYS A 24 21.31 10.41 -17.71
C LYS A 24 21.74 11.44 -18.72
N ASN A 25 22.48 11.04 -19.77
CA ASN A 25 22.90 11.95 -20.84
C ASN A 25 21.74 12.50 -21.67
N HIS A 26 20.58 11.82 -21.64
CA HIS A 26 19.35 12.22 -22.30
C HIS A 26 18.29 12.75 -21.31
N HIS A 27 18.69 13.28 -20.18
CA HIS A 27 17.83 13.92 -19.18
C HIS A 27 16.63 13.06 -18.72
N LYS A 28 16.85 11.75 -18.49
CA LYS A 28 15.82 10.81 -18.00
C LYS A 28 16.02 10.51 -16.51
N GLU A 29 16.30 11.53 -15.68
CA GLU A 29 16.57 11.37 -14.25
C GLU A 29 15.35 10.83 -13.49
N SER A 30 14.14 11.25 -13.87
CA SER A 30 12.89 10.76 -13.27
C SER A 30 12.68 9.27 -13.56
N ASP A 31 12.97 8.80 -14.78
CA ASP A 31 12.91 7.38 -15.13
C ASP A 31 13.93 6.56 -14.35
N ILE A 32 15.16 7.06 -14.23
CA ILE A 32 16.21 6.40 -13.44
C ILE A 32 15.76 6.24 -11.99
N GLU A 33 15.22 7.29 -11.37
CA GLU A 33 14.74 7.25 -9.98
C GLU A 33 13.65 6.20 -9.79
N GLN A 34 12.66 6.16 -10.68
CA GLN A 34 11.56 5.20 -10.60
C GLN A 34 12.04 3.77 -10.85
N LEU A 35 12.89 3.54 -11.85
CA LEU A 35 13.47 2.23 -12.13
C LEU A 35 14.27 1.70 -10.93
N LEU A 36 15.06 2.55 -10.27
CA LEU A 36 15.81 2.17 -9.08
C LEU A 36 14.90 1.82 -7.90
N LYS A 37 13.83 2.59 -7.66
CA LYS A 37 12.83 2.27 -6.63
C LYS A 37 12.14 0.94 -6.89
N MET A 38 11.72 0.69 -8.13
CA MET A 38 11.12 -0.58 -8.51
C MET A 38 12.10 -1.75 -8.33
N MET A 39 13.37 -1.59 -8.70
CA MET A 39 14.40 -2.60 -8.48
C MET A 39 14.69 -2.85 -7.00
N GLU A 40 14.71 -1.82 -6.17
CA GLU A 40 14.83 -1.97 -4.71
C GLU A 40 13.68 -2.81 -4.16
N LYS A 41 12.46 -2.54 -4.58
CA LYS A 41 11.26 -3.28 -4.19
C LYS A 41 11.33 -4.77 -4.59
N VAL A 42 11.77 -5.08 -5.81
CA VAL A 42 11.96 -6.47 -6.27
C VAL A 42 13.08 -7.17 -5.50
N SER A 43 14.15 -6.43 -5.17
CA SER A 43 15.33 -6.96 -4.48
C SER A 43 15.10 -7.15 -2.98
N SER A 44 14.17 -6.41 -2.37
CA SER A 44 13.92 -6.43 -0.93
C SER A 44 13.36 -7.74 -0.40
N ASN A 45 13.09 -8.73 -1.22
CA ASN A 45 12.59 -10.05 -0.82
C ASN A 45 11.46 -10.04 0.25
N SER A 46 10.70 -8.96 0.39
CA SER A 46 9.63 -8.88 1.37
C SER A 46 8.29 -8.66 0.68
N ILE A 47 7.44 -9.67 0.75
CA ILE A 47 6.05 -9.59 0.32
C ILE A 47 5.19 -9.87 1.54
N SER A 48 4.21 -9.00 1.77
CA SER A 48 3.33 -9.06 2.91
C SER A 48 1.96 -9.62 2.52
N ALA A 49 1.56 -10.68 3.21
CA ALA A 49 0.25 -11.29 3.10
C ALA A 49 -0.57 -11.00 4.36
N LEU A 50 -1.58 -10.17 4.24
CA LEU A 50 -2.51 -9.84 5.31
C LEU A 50 -3.57 -10.94 5.43
N VAL A 51 -3.79 -11.46 6.64
CA VAL A 51 -4.90 -12.36 6.95
C VAL A 51 -5.93 -11.60 7.77
N CYS A 52 -7.09 -11.33 7.19
CA CYS A 52 -8.17 -10.59 7.84
C CYS A 52 -9.52 -11.30 7.69
N GLY A 53 -10.54 -10.83 8.39
CA GLY A 53 -11.90 -11.38 8.41
C GLY A 53 -12.51 -11.25 9.79
N GLU A 54 -13.79 -11.57 9.94
CA GLU A 54 -14.51 -11.45 11.20
C GLU A 54 -13.96 -12.37 12.31
N PHE A 55 -14.38 -12.08 13.53
CA PHE A 55 -14.05 -12.91 14.69
C PHE A 55 -14.59 -14.33 14.55
N LYS A 56 -13.82 -15.34 14.98
CA LYS A 56 -14.18 -16.78 14.92
C LYS A 56 -14.26 -17.41 13.52
N ARG A 57 -13.81 -16.75 12.46
CA ARG A 57 -13.74 -17.33 11.11
C ARG A 57 -12.56 -18.29 10.91
N GLY A 58 -11.63 -18.35 11.88
CA GLY A 58 -10.49 -19.30 11.88
C GLY A 58 -9.24 -18.76 11.24
N LYS A 59 -9.01 -17.45 11.27
CA LYS A 59 -7.77 -16.80 10.79
C LYS A 59 -6.51 -17.38 11.41
N SER A 60 -6.42 -17.36 12.75
CA SER A 60 -5.27 -17.89 13.48
C SER A 60 -5.07 -19.39 13.24
N SER A 61 -6.18 -20.16 13.13
CA SER A 61 -6.11 -21.58 12.75
C SER A 61 -5.56 -21.80 11.34
N PHE A 62 -5.91 -20.94 10.40
CA PHE A 62 -5.39 -20.96 9.03
C PHE A 62 -3.89 -20.66 9.00
N ILE A 63 -3.46 -19.62 9.72
CA ILE A 63 -2.03 -19.25 9.82
C ILE A 63 -1.22 -20.37 10.45
N ASN A 64 -1.67 -20.92 11.59
CA ASN A 64 -1.02 -22.05 12.26
C ASN A 64 -0.94 -23.28 11.35
N ALA A 65 -2.03 -23.60 10.64
CA ALA A 65 -2.06 -24.71 9.70
C ALA A 65 -1.05 -24.52 8.55
N PHE A 66 -0.98 -23.31 7.99
CA PHE A 66 0.00 -22.99 6.97
C PHE A 66 1.43 -23.11 7.49
N LEU A 67 1.74 -22.49 8.62
CA LEU A 67 3.11 -22.53 9.18
C LEU A 67 3.50 -23.93 9.68
N GLY A 68 2.52 -24.72 10.12
CA GLY A 68 2.74 -26.02 10.75
C GLY A 68 3.13 -25.91 12.22
N GLU A 69 2.92 -24.74 12.82
CA GLU A 69 3.28 -24.37 14.18
C GLU A 69 2.08 -23.73 14.91
N ASP A 70 1.89 -23.99 16.17
CA ASP A 70 0.82 -23.40 16.99
C ASP A 70 1.28 -22.03 17.55
N LEU A 71 1.35 -21.00 16.70
CA LEU A 71 1.83 -19.66 17.02
C LEU A 71 0.75 -18.68 17.46
N CYS A 72 -0.32 -18.67 16.69
CA CYS A 72 -1.43 -17.76 16.90
C CYS A 72 -2.45 -18.41 17.84
N PRO A 73 -2.93 -17.70 18.88
CA PRO A 73 -3.96 -18.25 19.78
C PRO A 73 -5.23 -18.64 19.02
N THR A 74 -5.74 -19.84 19.26
CA THR A 74 -6.92 -20.38 18.57
C THR A 74 -8.13 -20.60 19.48
N ASP A 75 -8.05 -20.22 20.76
CA ASP A 75 -9.11 -20.45 21.73
C ASP A 75 -10.40 -19.70 21.39
N ALA A 76 -11.52 -20.40 21.43
CA ALA A 76 -12.84 -19.91 21.01
C ALA A 76 -13.39 -18.71 21.82
N GLY A 77 -12.77 -18.36 22.94
CA GLY A 77 -13.20 -17.30 23.85
C GLY A 77 -12.39 -16.00 23.76
N ILE A 78 -11.24 -16.00 23.07
CA ILE A 78 -10.29 -14.89 23.13
C ILE A 78 -9.92 -14.47 21.70
N ALA A 79 -10.10 -13.17 21.42
CA ALA A 79 -9.68 -12.58 20.15
C ALA A 79 -8.18 -12.26 20.17
N THR A 80 -7.50 -12.39 19.05
CA THR A 80 -6.21 -11.73 18.81
C THR A 80 -6.43 -10.22 18.97
N SER A 81 -5.70 -9.58 19.88
CA SER A 81 -5.88 -8.17 20.21
C SER A 81 -4.75 -7.27 19.69
N VAL A 82 -3.70 -7.86 19.12
CA VAL A 82 -2.54 -7.14 18.56
C VAL A 82 -2.22 -7.67 17.16
N VAL A 83 -1.63 -6.81 16.33
CA VAL A 83 -1.10 -7.25 15.03
C VAL A 83 0.15 -8.10 15.26
N SER A 84 0.21 -9.25 14.61
CA SER A 84 1.40 -10.11 14.62
C SER A 84 1.97 -10.19 13.20
N ILE A 85 3.25 -9.82 13.03
CA ILE A 85 3.98 -9.96 11.79
C ILE A 85 4.90 -11.16 11.89
N ILE A 86 4.63 -12.18 11.10
CA ILE A 86 5.38 -13.44 11.10
C ILE A 86 6.25 -13.47 9.84
N LYS A 87 7.57 -13.57 10.01
CA LYS A 87 8.54 -13.51 8.91
C LYS A 87 9.67 -14.53 9.09
N TYR A 88 10.49 -14.71 8.05
CA TYR A 88 11.67 -15.54 8.14
C TYR A 88 12.72 -14.95 9.09
N GLY A 89 13.28 -15.80 9.93
CA GLY A 89 14.48 -15.54 10.73
C GLY A 89 15.32 -16.80 10.83
N LYS A 90 16.62 -16.66 11.03
CA LYS A 90 17.52 -17.81 11.19
C LYS A 90 17.27 -18.56 12.50
N GLU A 91 16.76 -17.85 13.50
CA GLU A 91 16.42 -18.35 14.82
C GLU A 91 15.01 -17.90 15.19
N CYS A 92 14.36 -18.64 16.10
CA CYS A 92 13.08 -18.23 16.67
C CYS A 92 13.28 -17.02 17.58
N LYS A 93 12.71 -15.89 17.19
CA LYS A 93 12.80 -14.64 17.95
C LYS A 93 11.47 -13.94 17.98
N VAL A 94 11.08 -13.39 19.13
CA VAL A 94 9.87 -12.59 19.27
C VAL A 94 10.25 -11.21 19.80
N THR A 95 9.90 -10.18 19.06
CA THR A 95 10.07 -8.80 19.48
C THR A 95 8.71 -8.17 19.72
N ARG A 96 8.49 -7.72 20.95
CA ARG A 96 7.30 -6.98 21.35
C ARG A 96 7.53 -5.49 21.17
N PHE A 97 6.59 -4.79 20.58
CA PHE A 97 6.53 -3.34 20.51
C PHE A 97 5.40 -2.85 21.41
N TYR A 98 5.69 -1.85 22.23
CA TYR A 98 4.76 -1.33 23.24
C TYR A 98 4.98 0.17 23.50
N GLY A 99 3.99 0.81 24.10
CA GLY A 99 4.04 2.21 24.50
C GLY A 99 3.24 3.12 23.59
N ASP A 100 3.50 4.42 23.71
CA ASP A 100 2.86 5.46 22.90
C ASP A 100 3.39 5.38 21.45
N ILE A 101 2.51 5.58 20.51
CA ILE A 101 2.77 5.60 19.07
C ILE A 101 3.94 6.50 18.67
N ASN A 102 4.08 7.63 19.36
CA ASN A 102 5.17 8.58 19.12
C ASN A 102 6.47 8.20 19.85
N ASN A 103 6.43 7.19 20.73
CA ASN A 103 7.57 6.72 21.49
C ASN A 103 7.48 5.20 21.74
N LEU A 104 7.43 4.44 20.64
CA LEU A 104 7.42 2.98 20.68
C LEU A 104 8.72 2.44 21.25
N GLN A 105 8.59 1.63 22.27
CA GLN A 105 9.67 0.84 22.84
C GLN A 105 9.59 -0.60 22.31
N SER A 106 10.71 -1.28 22.28
CA SER A 106 10.77 -2.69 21.88
C SER A 106 11.57 -3.50 22.88
N GLU A 107 11.12 -4.73 23.11
CA GLU A 107 11.84 -5.71 23.92
C GLU A 107 11.77 -7.09 23.26
N GLU A 108 12.78 -7.88 23.49
CA GLU A 108 12.77 -9.29 23.12
C GLU A 108 12.04 -10.09 24.19
N VAL A 109 11.07 -10.91 23.79
CA VAL A 109 10.28 -11.73 24.71
C VAL A 109 10.41 -13.20 24.35
N THR A 110 10.13 -14.07 25.29
CA THR A 110 10.16 -15.52 25.06
C THR A 110 9.02 -15.95 24.15
N PHE A 111 9.22 -17.03 23.42
CA PHE A 111 8.23 -17.57 22.50
C PHE A 111 6.92 -17.93 23.22
N ASP A 112 7.00 -18.48 24.42
CA ASP A 112 5.84 -18.82 25.26
C ASP A 112 5.01 -17.60 25.69
N ALA A 113 5.59 -16.39 25.61
CA ALA A 113 4.89 -15.17 25.96
C ALA A 113 3.97 -14.65 24.84
N ILE A 114 4.05 -15.19 23.62
CA ILE A 114 3.18 -14.79 22.48
C ILE A 114 1.72 -14.90 22.89
N GLU A 115 1.32 -16.01 23.49
CA GLU A 115 -0.05 -16.26 23.91
C GLU A 115 -0.54 -15.19 24.90
N LYS A 116 0.31 -14.82 25.86
CA LYS A 116 0.02 -13.78 26.86
C LYS A 116 -0.24 -12.42 26.18
N TYR A 117 0.63 -12.01 25.26
CA TYR A 117 0.54 -10.70 24.62
C TYR A 117 -0.52 -10.64 23.52
N ALA A 118 -0.75 -11.73 22.81
CA ALA A 118 -1.79 -11.79 21.78
C ALA A 118 -3.22 -11.82 22.36
N LYS A 119 -3.40 -12.30 23.60
CA LYS A 119 -4.72 -12.43 24.24
C LYS A 119 -5.23 -11.17 24.98
N GLY A 120 -4.42 -10.16 25.22
CA GLY A 120 -4.83 -8.87 25.75
C GLY A 120 -5.52 -8.89 27.15
N THR A 121 -5.11 -9.76 28.07
CA THR A 121 -5.85 -10.04 29.32
C THR A 121 -5.37 -9.29 30.58
N SER A 122 -4.34 -8.46 30.51
CA SER A 122 -3.83 -7.70 31.67
C SER A 122 -3.39 -6.27 31.30
N LEU A 123 -3.33 -5.36 32.28
CA LEU A 123 -2.89 -3.97 32.09
C LEU A 123 -1.51 -3.83 31.45
N GLU A 124 -0.59 -4.77 31.69
CA GLU A 124 0.73 -4.79 31.01
C GLU A 124 0.63 -5.16 29.53
N VAL A 125 -0.41 -5.88 29.14
CA VAL A 125 -0.68 -6.33 27.78
C VAL A 125 -1.40 -5.26 26.98
N ASP A 126 -2.18 -4.41 27.62
CA ASP A 126 -2.94 -3.32 26.98
C ASP A 126 -2.05 -2.30 26.26
N ASN A 127 -0.76 -2.19 26.64
CA ASN A 127 0.21 -1.33 25.96
C ASN A 127 0.98 -2.03 24.83
N THR A 128 0.69 -3.29 24.53
CA THR A 128 1.32 -3.99 23.40
C THR A 128 0.65 -3.55 22.10
N THR A 129 1.47 -3.04 21.20
CA THR A 129 1.01 -2.51 19.91
C THR A 129 1.14 -3.56 18.82
N MET A 130 2.26 -4.29 18.82
CA MET A 130 2.58 -5.24 17.75
C MET A 130 3.57 -6.29 18.25
N LEU A 131 3.52 -7.47 17.62
CA LEU A 131 4.53 -8.52 17.75
C LEU A 131 5.20 -8.76 16.40
N ILE A 132 6.53 -8.86 16.40
CA ILE A 132 7.29 -9.41 15.26
C ILE A 132 7.80 -10.78 15.66
N ILE A 133 7.41 -11.81 14.90
CA ILE A 133 7.76 -13.20 15.15
C ILE A 133 8.65 -13.67 13.99
N GLU A 134 9.90 -13.98 14.31
CA GLU A 134 10.87 -14.52 13.36
C GLU A 134 10.99 -16.03 13.55
N LEU A 135 10.89 -16.78 12.44
CA LEU A 135 10.89 -18.24 12.42
C LEU A 135 11.79 -18.80 11.33
N PRO A 136 12.54 -19.88 11.57
CA PRO A 136 13.33 -20.57 10.55
C PRO A 136 12.45 -21.49 9.69
N SER A 137 11.35 -20.95 9.15
CA SER A 137 10.40 -21.69 8.31
C SER A 137 10.76 -21.56 6.83
N SER A 138 10.95 -22.68 6.15
CA SER A 138 11.22 -22.72 4.70
C SER A 138 10.09 -22.05 3.88
N LYS A 139 8.87 -22.01 4.39
CA LYS A 139 7.72 -21.34 3.75
C LYS A 139 7.85 -19.82 3.73
N LEU A 140 8.63 -19.25 4.64
CA LEU A 140 8.88 -17.81 4.77
C LEU A 140 10.23 -17.38 4.20
N GLU A 141 11.15 -18.33 3.96
CA GLU A 141 12.53 -18.07 3.49
C GLU A 141 12.57 -17.32 2.16
N GLY A 142 11.54 -17.51 1.30
CA GLY A 142 11.37 -16.80 0.03
C GLY A 142 11.05 -15.31 0.16
N GLY A 143 10.89 -14.79 1.39
CA GLY A 143 10.57 -13.39 1.66
C GLY A 143 9.08 -13.12 1.93
N LEU A 144 8.26 -14.15 2.02
CA LEU A 144 6.88 -14.01 2.46
C LEU A 144 6.82 -13.65 3.95
N SER A 145 6.05 -12.63 4.29
CA SER A 145 5.65 -12.32 5.66
C SER A 145 4.13 -12.42 5.79
N ILE A 146 3.65 -12.96 6.89
CA ILE A 146 2.23 -13.07 7.18
C ILE A 146 1.89 -12.07 8.27
N ILE A 147 0.83 -11.30 8.05
CA ILE A 147 0.32 -10.34 9.00
C ILE A 147 -1.02 -10.85 9.52
N ASP A 148 -1.04 -11.28 10.78
CA ASP A 148 -2.29 -11.61 11.49
C ASP A 148 -2.87 -10.36 12.12
N THR A 149 -4.15 -10.12 11.86
CA THR A 149 -4.86 -8.98 12.43
C THR A 149 -5.97 -9.42 13.35
N PRO A 150 -6.31 -8.60 14.35
CA PRO A 150 -7.52 -8.79 15.12
C PRO A 150 -8.75 -8.95 14.22
N GLY A 151 -9.73 -9.75 14.66
CA GLY A 151 -10.96 -9.96 13.89
C GLY A 151 -11.77 -8.66 13.73
N VAL A 152 -12.11 -8.32 12.50
CA VAL A 152 -13.03 -7.20 12.21
C VAL A 152 -14.46 -7.58 12.63
N GLY A 153 -15.30 -6.61 12.98
CA GLY A 153 -16.63 -6.87 13.54
C GLY A 153 -16.67 -7.17 15.04
N GLY A 154 -15.52 -7.16 15.72
CA GLY A 154 -15.43 -7.17 17.17
C GLY A 154 -15.89 -5.86 17.81
N LEU A 155 -16.09 -5.90 19.13
CA LEU A 155 -16.54 -4.73 19.91
C LEU A 155 -15.43 -3.71 20.18
N ASP A 156 -14.18 -4.03 19.82
CA ASP A 156 -13.02 -3.18 20.05
C ASP A 156 -12.66 -2.43 18.74
N PRO A 157 -12.81 -1.11 18.69
CA PRO A 157 -12.46 -0.30 17.51
C PRO A 157 -11.00 -0.43 17.07
N ARG A 158 -10.08 -0.79 17.98
CA ARG A 158 -8.66 -1.02 17.67
C ARG A 158 -8.48 -2.07 16.60
N HIS A 159 -9.30 -3.11 16.63
CA HIS A 159 -9.20 -4.22 15.69
C HIS A 159 -9.46 -3.77 14.25
N LEU A 160 -10.48 -2.93 14.06
CA LEU A 160 -10.78 -2.35 12.76
C LEU A 160 -9.66 -1.40 12.31
N PHE A 161 -9.22 -0.52 13.21
CA PHE A 161 -8.12 0.42 12.96
C PHE A 161 -6.85 -0.30 12.46
N LEU A 162 -6.36 -1.27 13.20
CA LEU A 162 -5.13 -1.99 12.84
C LEU A 162 -5.27 -2.72 11.51
N THR A 163 -6.44 -3.29 11.21
CA THR A 163 -6.70 -3.95 9.93
C THR A 163 -6.71 -2.96 8.77
N LEU A 164 -7.44 -1.85 8.90
CA LEU A 164 -7.53 -0.81 7.87
C LEU A 164 -6.18 -0.18 7.58
N TYR A 165 -5.34 -0.06 8.59
CA TYR A 165 -4.03 0.52 8.44
C TYR A 165 -3.04 -0.36 7.68
N VAL A 166 -3.12 -1.67 7.85
CA VAL A 166 -2.25 -2.65 7.18
C VAL A 166 -2.77 -2.99 5.77
N LEU A 167 -4.07 -2.94 5.56
CA LEU A 167 -4.74 -3.40 4.34
C LEU A 167 -4.15 -2.82 3.04
N PRO A 168 -3.96 -1.50 2.87
CA PRO A 168 -3.41 -0.93 1.63
C PRO A 168 -1.90 -1.19 1.47
N LYS A 169 -1.22 -1.49 2.57
CA LYS A 169 0.23 -1.74 2.59
C LYS A 169 0.56 -3.19 2.29
N ALA A 170 -0.39 -4.09 2.55
CA ALA A 170 -0.24 -5.50 2.21
C ALA A 170 -0.21 -5.70 0.69
N ASP A 171 0.66 -6.58 0.25
CA ASP A 171 0.75 -6.93 -1.17
C ASP A 171 -0.37 -7.88 -1.60
N VAL A 172 -0.81 -8.73 -0.66
CA VAL A 172 -1.94 -9.66 -0.84
C VAL A 172 -2.78 -9.71 0.43
N THR A 173 -4.09 -9.80 0.26
CA THR A 173 -5.05 -9.97 1.36
C THR A 173 -5.71 -11.35 1.26
N PHE A 174 -5.67 -12.11 2.35
CA PHE A 174 -6.48 -13.31 2.55
C PHE A 174 -7.67 -12.97 3.42
N PHE A 175 -8.83 -12.87 2.80
CA PHE A 175 -10.08 -12.59 3.50
C PHE A 175 -10.71 -13.92 3.92
N VAL A 176 -10.67 -14.24 5.21
CA VAL A 176 -11.12 -15.53 5.74
C VAL A 176 -12.59 -15.46 6.13
N VAL A 177 -13.42 -16.31 5.51
CA VAL A 177 -14.85 -16.48 5.77
C VAL A 177 -15.14 -17.94 6.19
N ASP A 178 -16.26 -18.16 6.88
CA ASP A 178 -16.66 -19.46 7.40
C ASP A 178 -17.65 -20.17 6.45
N ALA A 179 -17.38 -21.41 6.06
CA ALA A 179 -18.28 -22.18 5.21
C ALA A 179 -19.65 -22.46 5.86
N GLY A 180 -19.78 -22.37 7.18
CA GLY A 180 -21.04 -22.49 7.90
C GLY A 180 -21.95 -21.24 7.80
N GLU A 181 -21.31 -20.07 7.66
CA GLU A 181 -21.98 -18.78 7.50
C GLU A 181 -21.20 -17.92 6.51
N PRO A 182 -21.27 -18.24 5.21
CA PRO A 182 -20.41 -17.66 4.20
C PRO A 182 -20.86 -16.25 3.84
N LEU A 183 -19.96 -15.29 3.98
CA LEU A 183 -20.13 -13.90 3.59
C LEU A 183 -21.41 -13.28 4.18
N SER A 184 -21.43 -13.13 5.51
CA SER A 184 -22.51 -12.43 6.24
C SER A 184 -22.70 -11.00 5.70
N SER A 185 -23.80 -10.34 6.03
CA SER A 185 -24.02 -8.94 5.59
C SER A 185 -22.90 -8.01 6.03
N THR A 186 -22.41 -8.15 7.26
CA THR A 186 -21.31 -7.35 7.79
C THR A 186 -19.97 -7.65 7.10
N GLU A 187 -19.73 -8.92 6.74
CA GLU A 187 -18.55 -9.30 5.94
C GLU A 187 -18.64 -8.77 4.51
N LEU A 188 -19.81 -8.79 3.89
CA LEU A 188 -20.04 -8.25 2.56
C LEU A 188 -19.84 -6.72 2.55
N ASP A 189 -20.38 -6.01 3.54
CA ASP A 189 -20.19 -4.57 3.69
C ASP A 189 -18.70 -4.24 3.90
N PHE A 190 -18.00 -4.99 4.76
CA PHE A 190 -16.56 -4.83 4.95
C PHE A 190 -15.77 -5.12 3.66
N TYR A 191 -16.12 -6.17 2.93
CA TYR A 191 -15.50 -6.51 1.66
C TYR A 191 -15.68 -5.38 0.64
N LYS A 192 -16.92 -4.91 0.45
CA LYS A 192 -17.27 -3.83 -0.47
C LYS A 192 -16.60 -2.50 -0.11
N ASP A 193 -16.70 -2.09 1.17
CA ASP A 193 -16.33 -0.75 1.59
C ASP A 193 -14.84 -0.63 1.96
N LYS A 194 -14.17 -1.74 2.26
CA LYS A 194 -12.78 -1.74 2.73
C LYS A 194 -11.85 -2.61 1.87
N ILE A 195 -12.21 -3.86 1.57
CA ILE A 195 -11.33 -4.73 0.78
C ILE A 195 -11.22 -4.25 -0.67
N VAL A 196 -12.34 -4.04 -1.33
CA VAL A 196 -12.38 -3.65 -2.75
C VAL A 196 -11.62 -2.34 -3.02
N PRO A 197 -11.81 -1.25 -2.24
CA PRO A 197 -11.13 0.01 -2.51
C PRO A 197 -9.64 0.02 -2.14
N TYR A 198 -9.23 -0.78 -1.15
CA TYR A 198 -7.92 -0.59 -0.52
C TYR A 198 -6.97 -1.79 -0.64
N SER A 199 -7.45 -2.98 -0.98
CA SER A 199 -6.60 -4.15 -1.18
C SER A 199 -6.04 -4.20 -2.61
N LYS A 200 -4.75 -4.37 -2.75
CA LYS A 200 -4.08 -4.54 -4.06
C LYS A 200 -4.47 -5.85 -4.75
N SER A 201 -4.65 -6.90 -3.96
CA SER A 201 -5.05 -8.23 -4.40
C SER A 201 -5.73 -8.96 -3.26
N CYS A 202 -6.91 -9.54 -3.49
CA CYS A 202 -7.65 -10.28 -2.49
C CYS A 202 -7.96 -11.70 -2.94
N LYS A 203 -7.76 -12.65 -2.02
CA LYS A 203 -8.20 -14.03 -2.16
C LYS A 203 -9.09 -14.39 -0.97
N ILE A 204 -10.27 -14.93 -1.26
CA ILE A 204 -11.23 -15.34 -0.23
C ILE A 204 -10.90 -16.77 0.19
N ILE A 205 -10.60 -16.96 1.47
CA ILE A 205 -10.37 -18.28 2.07
C ILE A 205 -11.66 -18.74 2.72
N LEU A 206 -12.35 -19.68 2.08
CA LEU A 206 -13.56 -20.30 2.61
C LEU A 206 -13.15 -21.41 3.59
N ASN A 207 -12.95 -21.05 4.85
CA ASN A 207 -12.48 -21.95 5.89
C ASN A 207 -13.58 -22.86 6.45
N LYS A 208 -13.19 -23.91 7.19
CA LYS A 208 -14.07 -24.95 7.72
C LYS A 208 -14.83 -25.72 6.63
N SER A 209 -14.19 -25.92 5.50
CA SER A 209 -14.76 -26.67 4.35
C SER A 209 -15.10 -28.13 4.69
N ASP A 210 -14.45 -28.69 5.73
CA ASP A 210 -14.75 -30.04 6.24
C ASP A 210 -16.16 -30.22 6.80
N LEU A 211 -16.88 -29.13 7.10
CA LEU A 211 -18.25 -29.13 7.59
C LEU A 211 -19.29 -29.22 6.47
N LYS A 212 -18.87 -29.25 5.20
CA LYS A 212 -19.71 -29.22 4.01
C LYS A 212 -19.36 -30.33 3.04
N THR A 213 -20.34 -30.79 2.29
CA THR A 213 -20.13 -31.67 1.16
C THR A 213 -19.55 -30.91 -0.02
N LYS A 214 -19.03 -31.64 -1.02
CA LYS A 214 -18.45 -31.03 -2.20
C LYS A 214 -19.47 -30.19 -2.98
N ASP A 215 -20.68 -30.71 -3.16
CA ASP A 215 -21.75 -30.03 -3.88
C ASP A 215 -22.22 -28.74 -3.13
N GLU A 216 -22.30 -28.81 -1.80
CA GLU A 216 -22.58 -27.61 -0.99
C GLU A 216 -21.48 -26.55 -1.11
N LEU A 217 -20.20 -26.96 -1.13
CA LEU A 217 -19.07 -26.03 -1.30
C LEU A 217 -19.12 -25.34 -2.67
N GLU A 218 -19.42 -26.09 -3.74
CA GLU A 218 -19.56 -25.51 -5.07
C GLU A 218 -20.68 -24.47 -5.11
N GLN A 219 -21.83 -24.77 -4.50
CA GLN A 219 -22.96 -23.82 -4.38
C GLN A 219 -22.58 -22.58 -3.56
N ILE A 220 -21.90 -22.75 -2.42
CA ILE A 220 -21.44 -21.65 -1.57
C ILE A 220 -20.46 -20.75 -2.33
N ILE A 221 -19.51 -21.32 -3.08
CA ILE A 221 -18.56 -20.56 -3.88
C ILE A 221 -19.29 -19.74 -4.96
N MET A 222 -20.26 -20.33 -5.64
CA MET A 222 -21.07 -19.62 -6.63
C MET A 222 -21.87 -18.46 -5.97
N ASP A 223 -22.48 -18.70 -4.80
CA ASP A 223 -23.22 -17.68 -4.06
C ASP A 223 -22.32 -16.51 -3.62
N ILE A 224 -21.11 -16.79 -3.11
CA ILE A 224 -20.12 -15.77 -2.76
C ILE A 224 -19.76 -14.92 -3.97
N LYS A 225 -19.43 -15.56 -5.11
CA LYS A 225 -19.05 -14.87 -6.34
C LYS A 225 -20.20 -14.00 -6.86
N ASN A 226 -21.41 -14.53 -6.88
CA ASN A 226 -22.58 -13.80 -7.31
C ASN A 226 -22.88 -12.58 -6.40
N LYS A 227 -22.82 -12.76 -5.07
CA LYS A 227 -23.00 -11.65 -4.12
C LYS A 227 -21.96 -10.53 -4.33
N ILE A 228 -20.69 -10.89 -4.45
CA ILE A 228 -19.63 -9.90 -4.68
C ILE A 228 -19.79 -9.23 -6.04
N SER A 229 -20.09 -10.00 -7.11
CA SER A 229 -20.31 -9.44 -8.43
C SER A 229 -21.46 -8.44 -8.43
N LEU A 230 -22.58 -8.80 -7.81
CA LEU A 230 -23.77 -7.96 -7.74
C LEU A 230 -23.57 -6.67 -6.92
N HIS A 231 -22.91 -6.77 -5.78
CA HIS A 231 -22.79 -5.66 -4.82
C HIS A 231 -21.52 -4.80 -5.03
N CYS A 232 -20.47 -5.35 -5.63
CA CYS A 232 -19.18 -4.66 -5.82
C CYS A 232 -18.87 -4.38 -7.30
N GLY A 233 -19.65 -4.93 -8.26
CA GLY A 233 -19.41 -4.72 -9.69
C GLY A 233 -18.16 -5.44 -10.23
N ILE A 234 -17.67 -6.47 -9.53
CA ILE A 234 -16.50 -7.25 -9.93
C ILE A 234 -16.96 -8.45 -10.75
N ASP A 235 -16.30 -8.73 -11.89
CA ASP A 235 -16.58 -9.93 -12.68
C ASP A 235 -16.29 -11.19 -11.85
N GLU A 236 -17.20 -12.16 -11.87
CA GLU A 236 -17.09 -13.43 -11.14
C GLU A 236 -15.78 -14.20 -11.45
N GLN A 237 -15.23 -14.04 -12.65
CA GLN A 237 -13.97 -14.66 -13.06
C GLN A 237 -12.76 -14.09 -12.30
N ASN A 238 -12.87 -12.86 -11.84
CA ASN A 238 -11.82 -12.17 -11.09
C ASN A 238 -11.94 -12.37 -9.57
N ILE A 239 -12.92 -13.17 -9.12
CA ILE A 239 -13.13 -13.45 -7.69
C ILE A 239 -12.56 -14.83 -7.37
N ASP A 240 -11.46 -14.83 -6.61
CA ASP A 240 -10.79 -16.05 -6.17
C ASP A 240 -11.34 -16.52 -4.82
N VAL A 241 -12.03 -17.67 -4.81
CA VAL A 241 -12.52 -18.32 -3.59
C VAL A 241 -11.88 -19.69 -3.44
N VAL A 242 -11.15 -19.91 -2.34
CA VAL A 242 -10.40 -21.13 -2.07
C VAL A 242 -10.97 -21.83 -0.84
N PRO A 243 -11.65 -22.99 -0.99
CA PRO A 243 -12.15 -23.77 0.14
C PRO A 243 -10.98 -24.44 0.89
N VAL A 244 -10.96 -24.32 2.21
CA VAL A 244 -9.88 -24.84 3.08
C VAL A 244 -10.45 -25.41 4.37
N SER A 245 -9.90 -26.52 4.84
CA SER A 245 -10.09 -26.97 6.21
C SER A 245 -8.81 -26.78 7.02
N SER A 246 -8.72 -25.72 7.78
CA SER A 246 -7.59 -25.50 8.71
C SER A 246 -7.49 -26.60 9.77
N ALA A 247 -8.61 -27.18 10.20
CA ALA A 247 -8.63 -28.28 11.15
C ALA A 247 -7.98 -29.54 10.57
N HIS A 248 -8.38 -29.97 9.37
CA HIS A 248 -7.78 -31.12 8.71
C HIS A 248 -6.32 -30.86 8.29
N TRP A 249 -5.97 -29.62 7.97
CA TRP A 249 -4.59 -29.23 7.69
C TRP A 249 -3.69 -29.37 8.91
N ASN A 250 -4.14 -28.89 10.08
CA ASN A 250 -3.43 -29.09 11.34
C ASN A 250 -3.31 -30.59 11.71
N MET A 251 -4.36 -31.39 11.47
CA MET A 251 -4.29 -32.84 11.62
C MET A 251 -3.28 -33.48 10.66
N TYR A 252 -3.22 -33.04 9.41
CA TYR A 252 -2.22 -33.48 8.46
C TYR A 252 -0.80 -33.13 8.91
N ASN A 253 -0.57 -31.92 9.40
CA ASN A 253 0.74 -31.52 9.89
C ASN A 253 1.25 -32.44 11.01
N LYS A 254 0.35 -32.90 11.89
CA LYS A 254 0.68 -33.80 13.01
C LYS A 254 0.76 -35.27 12.59
N SER A 255 -0.17 -35.76 11.78
CA SER A 255 -0.32 -37.20 11.46
C SER A 255 0.30 -37.61 10.15
N LYS A 256 0.59 -36.67 9.27
CA LYS A 256 1.01 -36.89 7.85
C LYS A 256 0.04 -37.78 7.05
N SER A 257 -1.24 -37.81 7.44
CA SER A 257 -2.28 -38.60 6.80
C SER A 257 -2.67 -38.02 5.45
N GLU A 258 -2.54 -38.80 4.35
CA GLU A 258 -2.89 -38.38 3.00
C GLU A 258 -4.38 -38.01 2.87
N LYS A 259 -5.24 -38.71 3.62
CA LYS A 259 -6.66 -38.35 3.68
C LYS A 259 -6.89 -36.94 4.23
N MET A 260 -6.17 -36.56 5.29
CA MET A 260 -6.26 -35.22 5.87
C MET A 260 -5.67 -34.17 4.94
N LYS A 261 -4.60 -34.48 4.23
CA LYS A 261 -3.99 -33.64 3.22
C LYS A 261 -4.98 -33.27 2.12
N ILE A 262 -5.61 -34.28 1.52
CA ILE A 262 -6.60 -34.07 0.44
C ILE A 262 -7.81 -33.28 0.94
N SER A 263 -8.37 -33.68 2.08
CA SER A 263 -9.59 -33.03 2.61
C SER A 263 -9.35 -31.63 3.14
N SER A 264 -8.09 -31.27 3.45
CA SER A 264 -7.73 -29.90 3.88
C SER A 264 -7.59 -28.91 2.72
N ASN A 265 -7.37 -29.38 1.50
CA ASN A 265 -7.00 -28.59 0.34
C ASN A 265 -5.71 -27.76 0.54
N CYS A 266 -4.82 -28.22 1.40
CA CYS A 266 -3.60 -27.51 1.76
C CYS A 266 -2.62 -27.34 0.58
N GLU A 267 -2.63 -28.25 -0.39
CA GLU A 267 -1.76 -28.17 -1.57
C GLU A 267 -2.12 -26.97 -2.46
N THR A 268 -3.41 -26.71 -2.65
CA THR A 268 -3.86 -25.53 -3.38
C THR A 268 -3.40 -24.23 -2.69
N VAL A 269 -3.56 -24.15 -1.36
CA VAL A 269 -3.14 -22.97 -0.61
C VAL A 269 -1.61 -22.82 -0.60
N ASN A 270 -0.87 -23.92 -0.40
CA ASN A 270 0.59 -23.89 -0.47
C ASN A 270 1.06 -23.42 -1.86
N SER A 271 0.46 -23.94 -2.95
CA SER A 271 0.77 -23.49 -4.31
C SER A 271 0.52 -22.01 -4.53
N ILE A 272 -0.61 -21.49 -4.02
CA ILE A 272 -0.91 -20.06 -4.09
C ILE A 272 0.15 -19.25 -3.35
N LEU A 273 0.46 -19.62 -2.11
CA LEU A 273 1.42 -18.89 -1.27
C LEU A 273 2.86 -18.97 -1.80
N GLU A 274 3.27 -20.15 -2.32
CA GLU A 274 4.59 -20.32 -2.94
C GLU A 274 4.74 -19.51 -4.25
N ASN A 275 3.64 -19.26 -4.96
CA ASN A 275 3.66 -18.52 -6.22
C ASN A 275 3.43 -17.01 -6.04
N ILE A 276 2.87 -16.54 -4.93
CA ILE A 276 2.61 -15.12 -4.68
C ILE A 276 3.87 -14.27 -4.85
N VAL A 277 4.96 -14.66 -4.18
CA VAL A 277 6.23 -13.93 -4.25
C VAL A 277 6.79 -13.89 -5.66
N PRO A 278 6.91 -15.04 -6.36
CA PRO A 278 7.33 -15.06 -7.76
C PRO A 278 6.45 -14.23 -8.69
N GLU A 279 5.12 -14.37 -8.59
CA GLU A 279 4.17 -13.64 -9.45
C GLU A 279 4.26 -12.13 -9.25
N TYR A 280 4.31 -11.68 -8.01
CA TYR A 280 4.44 -10.27 -7.67
C TYR A 280 5.76 -9.67 -8.19
N LYS A 281 6.89 -10.37 -7.97
CA LYS A 281 8.18 -9.97 -8.52
C LYS A 281 8.17 -9.91 -10.04
N LYS A 282 7.54 -10.89 -10.70
CA LYS A 282 7.39 -10.92 -12.15
C LYS A 282 6.63 -9.69 -12.64
N LEU A 283 5.53 -9.31 -11.96
CA LEU A 283 4.73 -8.13 -12.31
C LEU A 283 5.56 -6.83 -12.24
N ILE A 284 6.34 -6.65 -11.15
CA ILE A 284 7.20 -5.47 -11.03
C ILE A 284 8.31 -5.48 -12.11
N LEU A 285 8.92 -6.63 -12.37
CA LEU A 285 9.95 -6.76 -13.42
C LEU A 285 9.38 -6.47 -14.81
N GLU A 286 8.13 -6.84 -15.09
CA GLU A 286 7.45 -6.47 -16.32
C GLU A 286 7.25 -4.95 -16.41
N GLY A 287 6.83 -4.28 -15.33
CA GLY A 287 6.75 -2.82 -15.25
C GLY A 287 8.09 -2.15 -15.53
N ILE A 288 9.19 -2.64 -14.92
CA ILE A 288 10.55 -2.16 -15.19
C ILE A 288 10.91 -2.34 -16.67
N LYS A 289 10.60 -3.49 -17.25
CA LYS A 289 10.84 -3.80 -18.66
C LYS A 289 10.13 -2.80 -19.56
N GLN A 290 8.83 -2.58 -19.38
CA GLN A 290 8.04 -1.65 -20.18
C GLN A 290 8.58 -0.22 -20.10
N ARG A 291 8.93 0.23 -18.90
CA ARG A 291 9.49 1.57 -18.72
C ARG A 291 10.86 1.73 -19.40
N LEU A 292 11.74 0.73 -19.26
CA LEU A 292 13.02 0.74 -19.98
C LEU A 292 12.85 0.76 -21.50
N ILE A 293 11.90 0.00 -22.03
CA ILE A 293 11.59 0.01 -23.46
C ILE A 293 11.14 1.39 -23.88
N ALA A 294 10.21 2.02 -23.14
CA ALA A 294 9.73 3.36 -23.46
C ALA A 294 10.88 4.39 -23.47
N SER A 295 11.66 4.47 -22.37
CA SER A 295 12.77 5.42 -22.26
C SER A 295 13.84 5.22 -23.35
N LEU A 296 14.22 3.96 -23.64
CA LEU A 296 15.22 3.67 -24.69
C LEU A 296 14.67 3.93 -26.10
N SER A 297 13.38 3.68 -26.34
CA SER A 297 12.73 3.98 -27.62
C SER A 297 12.71 5.49 -27.89
N ASN A 298 12.36 6.29 -26.89
CA ASN A 298 12.35 7.74 -27.00
C ASN A 298 13.75 8.27 -27.32
N ILE A 299 14.77 7.80 -26.60
CA ILE A 299 16.17 8.19 -26.89
C ILE A 299 16.57 7.79 -28.32
N LYS A 300 16.25 6.57 -28.74
CA LYS A 300 16.53 6.12 -30.11
C LYS A 300 15.93 7.05 -31.15
N GLU A 301 14.70 7.48 -30.94
CA GLU A 301 14.00 8.33 -31.91
C GLU A 301 14.59 9.75 -31.94
N MET A 302 14.94 10.33 -30.79
CA MET A 302 15.66 11.60 -30.71
C MET A 302 17.02 11.55 -31.43
N LEU A 303 17.79 10.48 -31.19
CA LEU A 303 19.06 10.26 -31.87
C LEU A 303 18.87 10.04 -33.38
N SER A 304 17.85 9.29 -33.79
CA SER A 304 17.55 9.04 -35.20
C SER A 304 17.12 10.32 -35.92
N TYR A 305 16.33 11.17 -35.27
CA TYR A 305 15.98 12.49 -35.79
C TYR A 305 17.22 13.38 -35.95
N GLN A 306 18.07 13.46 -34.89
CA GLN A 306 19.32 14.22 -34.95
C GLN A 306 20.25 13.72 -36.08
N PHE A 307 20.37 12.40 -36.22
CA PHE A 307 21.17 11.80 -37.29
C PHE A 307 20.66 12.18 -38.69
N ALA A 308 19.36 12.04 -38.92
CA ALA A 308 18.71 12.37 -40.18
C ALA A 308 18.93 13.85 -40.57
N GLN A 309 18.71 14.77 -39.62
CA GLN A 309 18.86 16.21 -39.83
C GLN A 309 20.30 16.65 -40.04
N LEU A 310 21.29 15.92 -39.48
CA LEU A 310 22.72 16.18 -39.75
C LEU A 310 23.17 15.61 -41.10
N GLN A 311 22.51 14.55 -41.59
CA GLN A 311 22.85 13.89 -42.85
C GLN A 311 22.21 14.64 -44.06
N GLU A 312 20.92 14.89 -43.98
CA GLU A 312 20.12 15.62 -44.98
C GLU A 312 19.17 16.56 -44.24
N PRO A 313 19.54 17.84 -44.03
CA PRO A 313 18.69 18.80 -43.34
C PRO A 313 17.34 19.01 -44.06
N ASP A 314 16.26 18.84 -43.33
CA ASP A 314 14.89 19.11 -43.74
C ASP A 314 14.33 20.30 -42.97
N GLU A 315 14.18 21.46 -43.62
CA GLU A 315 13.73 22.67 -42.96
C GLU A 315 12.28 22.57 -42.48
N GLU A 316 11.41 21.85 -43.18
CA GLU A 316 10.00 21.66 -42.79
C GLU A 316 9.92 20.81 -41.51
N GLU A 317 10.70 19.73 -41.45
CA GLU A 317 10.74 18.83 -40.29
C GLU A 317 11.37 19.51 -39.07
N GLN A 318 12.42 20.33 -39.27
CA GLN A 318 13.02 21.15 -38.20
C GLN A 318 12.02 22.20 -37.68
N GLU A 319 11.23 22.82 -38.53
CA GLU A 319 10.23 23.81 -38.11
C GLU A 319 9.09 23.13 -37.34
N LEU A 320 8.67 21.93 -37.74
CA LEU A 320 7.71 21.11 -37.01
C LEU A 320 8.21 20.76 -35.62
N PHE A 321 9.48 20.35 -35.48
CA PHE A 321 10.13 20.02 -34.21
C PHE A 321 10.24 21.26 -33.30
N LYS A 322 10.60 22.43 -33.86
CA LYS A 322 10.62 23.71 -33.11
C LYS A 322 9.23 24.11 -32.60
N ASN A 323 8.21 23.95 -33.45
CA ASN A 323 6.84 24.26 -33.07
C ASN A 323 6.39 23.38 -31.92
N ARG A 324 6.76 22.10 -31.94
CA ARG A 324 6.47 21.16 -30.85
C ARG A 324 7.17 21.51 -29.53
N LEU A 325 8.42 21.94 -29.60
CA LEU A 325 9.14 22.46 -28.44
C LEU A 325 8.45 23.71 -27.86
N ILE A 326 7.93 24.59 -28.71
CA ILE A 326 7.17 25.79 -28.31
C ILE A 326 5.87 25.35 -27.60
N GLU A 327 5.14 24.39 -28.17
CA GLU A 327 3.91 23.85 -27.59
C GLU A 327 4.15 23.24 -26.19
N LEU A 328 5.22 22.47 -26.03
CA LEU A 328 5.61 21.90 -24.73
C LEU A 328 5.97 22.98 -23.71
N LYS A 329 6.71 24.01 -24.11
CA LYS A 329 6.99 25.17 -23.24
C LYS A 329 5.72 25.90 -22.84
N GLN A 330 4.80 26.11 -23.79
CA GLN A 330 3.49 26.73 -23.50
C GLN A 330 2.64 25.87 -22.58
N MET A 331 2.63 24.56 -22.79
CA MET A 331 1.94 23.62 -21.92
C MET A 331 2.50 23.68 -20.49
N LYS A 332 3.82 23.63 -20.32
CA LYS A 332 4.48 23.79 -19.02
C LYS A 332 4.05 25.09 -18.34
N ASP A 333 4.18 26.23 -19.06
CA ASP A 333 3.78 27.54 -18.54
C ASP A 333 2.28 27.56 -18.17
N SER A 334 1.45 26.87 -18.94
CA SER A 334 0.02 26.73 -18.65
C SER A 334 -0.25 25.92 -17.37
N VAL A 335 0.52 24.87 -17.10
CA VAL A 335 0.39 24.10 -15.85
C VAL A 335 0.83 24.92 -14.63
N LEU A 336 1.88 25.70 -14.78
CA LEU A 336 2.40 26.57 -13.71
C LEU A 336 1.53 27.80 -13.46
N ASN A 337 0.83 28.30 -14.48
CA ASN A 337 -0.01 29.50 -14.36
C ASN A 337 -1.37 29.19 -13.72
N PRO A 338 -1.67 29.69 -12.51
CA PRO A 338 -2.95 29.44 -11.83
C PRO A 338 -4.19 29.91 -12.62
N SER A 339 -4.02 30.85 -13.56
CA SER A 339 -5.13 31.41 -14.35
C SER A 339 -5.43 30.63 -15.63
N SER A 340 -4.59 29.68 -16.03
CA SER A 340 -4.79 28.88 -17.22
C SER A 340 -5.95 27.91 -17.10
N GLU A 341 -6.53 27.51 -18.23
CA GLU A 341 -7.61 26.52 -18.26
C GLU A 341 -7.16 25.14 -17.81
N ILE A 342 -5.93 24.72 -18.17
CA ILE A 342 -5.34 23.44 -17.72
C ILE A 342 -5.19 23.44 -16.21
N ARG A 343 -4.60 24.49 -15.63
CA ARG A 343 -4.41 24.60 -14.19
C ARG A 343 -5.73 24.65 -13.42
N LYS A 344 -6.74 25.32 -13.96
CA LYS A 344 -8.09 25.34 -13.36
C LYS A 344 -8.72 23.96 -13.39
N LYS A 345 -8.59 23.20 -14.49
CA LYS A 345 -9.07 21.81 -14.56
C LYS A 345 -8.41 20.93 -13.53
N ILE A 346 -7.07 20.94 -13.43
CA ILE A 346 -6.30 20.21 -12.42
C ILE A 346 -6.82 20.56 -11.02
N THR A 347 -6.90 21.85 -10.71
CA THR A 347 -7.38 22.34 -9.41
C THR A 347 -8.82 21.90 -9.13
N HIS A 348 -9.68 21.87 -10.15
CA HIS A 348 -11.07 21.43 -10.01
C HIS A 348 -11.16 19.93 -9.70
N ILE A 349 -10.40 19.09 -10.37
CA ILE A 349 -10.35 17.64 -10.12
C ILE A 349 -9.89 17.37 -8.70
N ILE A 350 -8.77 17.98 -8.28
CA ILE A 350 -8.22 17.86 -6.92
C ILE A 350 -9.25 18.31 -5.87
N LYS A 351 -9.89 19.46 -6.08
CA LYS A 351 -10.87 20.01 -5.14
C LYS A 351 -12.14 19.18 -5.04
N ASN A 352 -12.56 18.55 -6.13
CA ASN A 352 -13.68 17.61 -6.10
C ASN A 352 -13.36 16.37 -5.26
N SER A 353 -12.17 15.78 -5.45
CA SER A 353 -11.71 14.65 -4.65
C SER A 353 -11.61 15.03 -3.15
N GLN A 354 -10.97 16.16 -2.83
CA GLN A 354 -10.90 16.70 -1.46
C GLN A 354 -12.30 16.85 -0.84
N THR A 355 -13.24 17.40 -1.60
CA THR A 355 -14.62 17.63 -1.12
C THR A 355 -15.33 16.33 -0.80
N LYS A 356 -15.13 15.26 -1.61
CA LYS A 356 -15.67 13.92 -1.33
C LYS A 356 -15.18 13.40 0.02
N VAL A 357 -13.87 13.51 0.29
CA VAL A 357 -13.25 13.06 1.55
C VAL A 357 -13.77 13.85 2.74
N ILE A 358 -13.83 15.19 2.64
CA ILE A 358 -14.33 16.07 3.73
C ILE A 358 -15.82 15.81 4.02
N ASN A 359 -16.64 15.58 3.00
CA ASN A 359 -18.07 15.29 3.18
C ASN A 359 -18.26 13.96 3.92
N GLU A 360 -17.49 12.93 3.56
CA GLU A 360 -17.57 11.65 4.24
C GLU A 360 -17.07 11.73 5.68
N LEU A 361 -15.95 12.43 5.91
CA LEU A 361 -15.46 12.70 7.26
C LEU A 361 -16.52 13.45 8.11
N THR A 362 -17.27 14.35 7.49
CA THR A 362 -18.34 15.08 8.19
C THR A 362 -19.48 14.16 8.61
N LYS A 363 -19.87 13.21 7.76
CA LYS A 363 -20.88 12.17 8.12
C LYS A 363 -20.36 11.28 9.26
N GLN A 364 -19.13 10.79 9.15
CA GLN A 364 -18.51 9.97 10.18
C GLN A 364 -18.36 10.72 11.51
N SER A 365 -18.06 12.01 11.47
CA SER A 365 -18.00 12.87 12.65
C SER A 365 -19.33 12.94 13.40
N ILE A 366 -20.45 13.07 12.67
CA ILE A 366 -21.80 13.08 13.25
C ILE A 366 -22.09 11.71 13.90
N LEU A 367 -21.87 10.61 13.17
CA LEU A 367 -22.07 9.26 13.69
C LEU A 367 -21.24 9.00 14.93
N PHE A 368 -19.98 9.42 14.93
CA PHE A 368 -19.07 9.23 16.06
C PHE A 368 -19.53 10.00 17.30
N SER A 369 -19.89 11.27 17.15
CA SER A 369 -20.32 12.11 18.26
C SER A 369 -21.69 11.74 18.84
N THR A 370 -22.52 11.04 18.09
CA THR A 370 -23.88 10.63 18.52
C THR A 370 -23.94 9.15 18.88
N GLU A 371 -23.90 8.26 17.89
CA GLU A 371 -24.16 6.83 18.07
C GLU A 371 -22.98 6.09 18.74
N CYS A 372 -21.74 6.34 18.28
CA CYS A 372 -20.57 5.66 18.84
C CYS A 372 -20.32 6.08 20.30
N LEU A 373 -20.37 7.38 20.60
CA LEU A 373 -20.21 7.87 21.96
C LEU A 373 -21.30 7.30 22.89
N ASP A 374 -22.55 7.26 22.44
CA ASP A 374 -23.65 6.65 23.19
C ASP A 374 -23.44 5.16 23.47
N SER A 375 -22.96 4.42 22.48
CA SER A 375 -22.67 3.00 22.62
C SER A 375 -21.53 2.74 23.63
N ILE A 376 -20.47 3.55 23.58
CA ILE A 376 -19.36 3.48 24.54
C ILE A 376 -19.86 3.75 25.97
N LEU A 377 -20.63 4.82 26.16
CA LEU A 377 -21.08 5.22 27.50
C LEU A 377 -22.14 4.30 28.11
N LYS A 378 -22.87 3.50 27.31
CA LYS A 378 -23.82 2.49 27.79
C LYS A 378 -23.19 1.19 28.31
N ARG A 379 -21.91 0.95 27.99
CA ARG A 379 -21.20 -0.26 28.38
C ARG A 379 -21.03 -0.41 29.89
N PRO A 380 -21.04 -1.64 30.42
CA PRO A 380 -20.80 -1.89 31.86
C PRO A 380 -19.44 -1.36 32.33
N GLU A 381 -18.42 -1.47 31.47
CA GLU A 381 -17.04 -1.04 31.74
C GLU A 381 -16.96 0.47 31.97
N ALA A 382 -17.76 1.24 31.26
CA ALA A 382 -17.86 2.71 31.46
C ALA A 382 -18.42 3.09 32.82
N LYS A 383 -19.11 2.18 33.52
CA LYS A 383 -19.73 2.40 34.84
C LYS A 383 -18.85 1.93 35.99
N GLY A 384 -17.77 1.19 35.74
CA GLY A 384 -16.85 0.66 36.72
C GLY A 384 -15.93 1.70 37.35
N ASP A 385 -15.18 1.31 38.36
CA ASP A 385 -14.27 2.21 39.09
C ASP A 385 -13.18 2.83 38.20
N ASN A 386 -12.78 2.14 37.15
CA ASN A 386 -11.81 2.60 36.15
C ASN A 386 -12.46 3.08 34.84
N GLY A 387 -13.77 3.27 34.84
CA GLY A 387 -14.58 3.53 33.65
C GLY A 387 -14.18 4.79 32.88
N GLY A 388 -13.59 5.81 33.55
CA GLY A 388 -13.10 7.04 32.91
C GLY A 388 -11.94 6.78 31.95
N ASN A 389 -10.98 6.02 32.42
CA ASN A 389 -9.83 5.65 31.59
C ASN A 389 -10.26 4.73 30.44
N TRP A 390 -11.20 3.81 30.71
CA TRP A 390 -11.75 2.95 29.68
C TRP A 390 -12.51 3.73 28.59
N VAL A 391 -13.39 4.67 28.97
CA VAL A 391 -14.12 5.53 28.03
C VAL A 391 -13.16 6.36 27.19
N LEU A 392 -12.15 6.96 27.84
CA LEU A 392 -11.12 7.73 27.15
C LEU A 392 -10.38 6.88 26.11
N GLN A 393 -9.97 5.69 26.50
CA GLN A 393 -9.29 4.76 25.62
C GLN A 393 -10.17 4.40 24.40
N GLN A 394 -11.46 4.10 24.61
CA GLN A 394 -12.38 3.79 23.51
C GLN A 394 -12.58 4.97 22.54
N ILE A 395 -12.66 6.19 23.05
CA ILE A 395 -12.79 7.39 22.20
C ILE A 395 -11.53 7.61 21.38
N ASN A 396 -10.36 7.55 22.01
CA ASN A 396 -9.09 7.72 21.30
C ASN A 396 -8.93 6.69 20.18
N LEU A 397 -9.23 5.43 20.46
CA LEU A 397 -9.17 4.36 19.48
C LEU A 397 -10.16 4.56 18.32
N GLY A 398 -11.36 5.06 18.61
CA GLY A 398 -12.33 5.41 17.59
C GLY A 398 -11.85 6.55 16.69
N LEU A 399 -11.21 7.57 17.27
CA LEU A 399 -10.63 8.70 16.53
C LEU A 399 -9.41 8.27 15.70
N GLU A 400 -8.56 7.41 16.22
CA GLU A 400 -7.43 6.82 15.49
C GLU A 400 -7.91 5.97 14.30
N SER A 401 -8.97 5.17 14.50
CA SER A 401 -9.60 4.40 13.43
C SER A 401 -10.14 5.31 12.32
N LEU A 402 -10.79 6.40 12.70
CA LEU A 402 -11.31 7.37 11.75
C LEU A 402 -10.18 8.09 11.01
N ALA A 403 -9.09 8.42 11.69
CA ALA A 403 -7.91 9.04 11.08
C ALA A 403 -7.29 8.12 10.01
N ALA A 404 -7.13 6.83 10.32
CA ALA A 404 -6.63 5.85 9.35
C ALA A 404 -7.57 5.70 8.14
N GLU A 405 -8.89 5.70 8.35
CA GLU A 405 -9.85 5.67 7.25
C GLU A 405 -9.76 6.92 6.37
N VAL A 406 -9.51 8.07 6.98
CA VAL A 406 -9.29 9.34 6.25
C VAL A 406 -8.04 9.24 5.37
N ASP A 407 -6.93 8.71 5.89
CA ASP A 407 -5.71 8.52 5.11
C ASP A 407 -5.94 7.61 3.90
N LEU A 408 -6.65 6.50 4.07
CA LEU A 408 -7.00 5.60 2.97
C LEU A 408 -7.84 6.29 1.89
N ARG A 409 -8.79 7.13 2.30
CA ARG A 409 -9.64 7.88 1.37
C ARG A 409 -8.84 8.96 0.64
N ILE A 410 -7.87 9.58 1.30
CA ILE A 410 -6.94 10.52 0.68
C ILE A 410 -6.11 9.80 -0.40
N GLU A 411 -5.50 8.65 -0.08
CA GLU A 411 -4.72 7.86 -1.04
C GLU A 411 -5.57 7.41 -2.25
N SER A 412 -6.78 6.91 -1.98
CA SER A 412 -7.72 6.55 -3.05
C SER A 412 -8.10 7.76 -3.91
N GLY A 413 -8.30 8.92 -3.28
CA GLY A 413 -8.59 10.17 -3.99
C GLY A 413 -7.41 10.64 -4.85
N PHE A 414 -6.18 10.46 -4.39
CA PHE A 414 -4.99 10.78 -5.18
C PHE A 414 -4.86 9.88 -6.41
N ASN A 415 -5.16 8.58 -6.27
CA ASN A 415 -5.16 7.65 -7.40
C ASN A 415 -6.24 8.03 -8.43
N GLU A 416 -7.48 8.36 -7.99
CA GLU A 416 -8.54 8.86 -8.86
C GLU A 416 -8.10 10.13 -9.62
N VAL A 417 -7.44 11.06 -8.93
CA VAL A 417 -6.92 12.29 -9.57
C VAL A 417 -5.87 11.96 -10.62
N ASN A 418 -4.96 11.04 -10.33
CA ASN A 418 -3.91 10.63 -11.27
C ASN A 418 -4.48 9.97 -12.53
N GLU A 419 -5.49 9.09 -12.38
CA GLU A 419 -6.15 8.46 -13.52
C GLU A 419 -6.84 9.52 -14.41
N LEU A 420 -7.62 10.42 -13.82
CA LEU A 420 -8.29 11.49 -14.54
C LEU A 420 -7.31 12.45 -15.23
N LEU A 421 -6.20 12.78 -14.60
CA LEU A 421 -5.17 13.63 -15.20
C LEU A 421 -4.42 12.90 -16.31
N GLY A 422 -4.18 11.59 -16.17
CA GLY A 422 -3.60 10.77 -17.23
C GLY A 422 -4.45 10.68 -18.48
N GLU A 423 -5.77 10.86 -18.38
CA GLU A 423 -6.69 10.95 -19.51
C GLU A 423 -6.73 12.35 -20.15
N GLU A 424 -6.57 13.42 -19.36
CA GLU A 424 -6.71 14.82 -19.81
C GLU A 424 -5.39 15.45 -20.29
N ILE A 425 -4.24 14.99 -19.74
CA ILE A 425 -2.93 15.58 -20.04
C ILE A 425 -2.08 14.56 -20.79
N HIS A 426 -1.98 14.75 -22.12
CA HIS A 426 -1.06 13.98 -22.96
C HIS A 426 0.14 14.85 -23.33
N ILE A 427 1.35 14.44 -22.93
CA ILE A 427 2.59 15.00 -23.43
C ILE A 427 3.03 14.15 -24.63
N SER A 428 3.19 14.77 -25.78
CA SER A 428 3.71 14.08 -26.96
C SER A 428 5.11 14.58 -27.28
N GLU A 429 6.10 13.68 -27.21
CA GLU A 429 7.46 13.88 -27.69
C GLU A 429 7.57 13.47 -29.15
N GLY A 430 8.00 14.35 -30.06
CA GLY A 430 8.40 13.99 -31.43
C GLY A 430 7.46 13.12 -32.28
N GLY A 431 6.25 12.88 -31.86
CA GLY A 431 5.34 11.86 -32.40
C GLY A 431 4.84 10.88 -31.35
N PHE A 432 5.44 10.85 -30.15
CA PHE A 432 5.16 9.92 -29.05
C PHE A 432 4.13 10.50 -28.11
N THR A 433 3.16 9.67 -27.72
CA THR A 433 2.19 9.98 -26.67
C THR A 433 2.65 9.30 -25.40
N GLU A 434 3.28 10.03 -24.49
CA GLU A 434 3.48 9.57 -23.13
C GLU A 434 2.28 9.97 -22.27
N ARG A 435 1.67 9.01 -21.57
CA ARG A 435 0.73 9.30 -20.50
C ARG A 435 1.52 9.79 -19.30
N ILE A 436 1.16 10.97 -18.78
CA ILE A 436 1.74 11.44 -17.51
C ILE A 436 1.30 10.49 -16.42
N ASN A 437 2.19 9.57 -16.07
CA ASN A 437 2.01 8.74 -14.88
C ASN A 437 2.76 9.44 -13.75
N VAL A 438 2.07 10.34 -13.05
CA VAL A 438 2.65 11.07 -11.92
C VAL A 438 2.74 10.12 -10.74
N ASP A 439 3.94 9.59 -10.50
CA ASP A 439 4.22 8.83 -9.29
C ASP A 439 4.34 9.79 -8.08
N LEU A 440 3.25 9.96 -7.37
CA LEU A 440 3.12 10.87 -6.22
C LEU A 440 3.53 10.23 -4.89
N THR A 441 4.26 9.12 -4.92
CA THR A 441 4.85 8.51 -3.72
C THR A 441 5.85 9.41 -2.93
N PRO A 442 6.35 10.56 -3.41
CA PRO A 442 7.20 11.46 -2.61
C PRO A 442 6.54 12.07 -1.39
N VAL A 443 5.19 12.19 -1.37
CA VAL A 443 4.48 12.85 -0.25
C VAL A 443 4.46 11.99 1.01
N GLU A 444 4.56 10.67 0.88
CA GLU A 444 4.71 9.76 2.03
C GLU A 444 6.04 9.96 2.80
N ARG A 445 7.06 10.54 2.16
CA ARG A 445 8.42 10.55 2.70
C ARG A 445 8.67 11.54 3.81
N SER A 446 7.93 12.64 3.91
CA SER A 446 8.28 13.69 4.89
C SER A 446 7.98 13.28 6.33
N ILE A 447 6.97 12.47 6.59
CA ILE A 447 6.59 12.01 7.93
C ILE A 447 7.12 10.59 8.18
N ALA A 448 6.94 9.67 7.22
CA ALA A 448 7.45 8.31 7.32
C ALA A 448 8.99 8.24 7.27
N ASP A 449 9.68 9.10 6.50
CA ASP A 449 11.15 9.16 6.48
C ASP A 449 11.71 9.79 7.76
N LYS A 450 11.03 10.74 8.41
CA LYS A 450 11.44 11.22 9.73
C LYS A 450 11.29 10.13 10.79
N ALA A 451 10.19 9.39 10.78
CA ALA A 451 9.99 8.26 11.67
C ALA A 451 10.95 7.10 11.34
N CYS A 452 11.19 6.79 10.07
CA CYS A 452 12.12 5.76 9.61
C CYS A 452 13.59 6.11 9.89
N ASN A 453 14.00 7.39 9.79
CA ASN A 453 15.34 7.83 10.15
C ASN A 453 15.58 7.81 11.65
N MET A 454 14.60 8.13 12.47
CA MET A 454 14.69 7.96 13.93
C MET A 454 14.84 6.50 14.33
N THR A 455 14.21 5.57 13.61
CA THR A 455 14.29 4.12 13.89
C THR A 455 15.53 3.46 13.32
N ARG A 456 16.07 3.94 12.18
CA ARG A 456 17.40 3.50 11.68
C ARG A 456 18.51 3.79 12.67
N GLN A 457 18.38 4.88 13.44
CA GLN A 457 19.34 5.22 14.51
C GLN A 457 19.12 4.41 15.80
N ALA A 458 17.87 3.93 16.07
CA ALA A 458 17.53 3.22 17.28
C ALA A 458 17.69 1.68 17.19
N LEU A 459 17.76 1.10 15.97
CA LEU A 459 17.81 -0.35 15.75
C LEU A 459 18.91 -0.75 14.73
N PRO A 460 20.20 -0.68 15.11
CA PRO A 460 21.26 -1.17 14.25
C PRO A 460 21.21 -2.72 14.20
N GLY A 461 20.87 -3.28 13.03
CA GLY A 461 20.91 -4.73 12.78
C GLY A 461 19.67 -5.35 12.15
N LEU A 462 18.58 -4.63 12.00
CA LEU A 462 17.40 -5.11 11.29
C LEU A 462 17.47 -4.66 9.82
N GLY A 463 17.98 -5.54 8.97
CA GLY A 463 17.92 -5.41 7.50
C GLY A 463 16.48 -5.49 6.94
N VAL A 464 15.53 -4.84 7.55
CA VAL A 464 14.08 -4.95 7.33
C VAL A 464 13.52 -3.55 7.04
N ALA A 465 14.08 -2.87 6.03
CA ALA A 465 13.60 -1.54 5.65
C ALA A 465 12.10 -1.54 5.22
N GLY A 466 11.58 -2.66 4.68
CA GLY A 466 10.19 -2.76 4.25
C GLY A 466 9.19 -3.01 5.38
N LEU A 467 9.48 -3.94 6.29
CA LEU A 467 8.53 -4.32 7.35
C LEU A 467 8.61 -3.41 8.57
N ALA A 468 9.79 -2.88 8.89
CA ALA A 468 9.90 -1.81 9.89
C ALA A 468 9.21 -0.52 9.42
N SER A 469 9.19 -0.22 8.10
CA SER A 469 8.40 0.88 7.56
C SER A 469 6.90 0.60 7.62
N ILE A 470 6.44 -0.64 7.43
CA ILE A 470 5.05 -1.02 7.69
C ILE A 470 4.73 -0.83 9.18
N ALA A 471 5.55 -1.36 10.08
CA ALA A 471 5.33 -1.25 11.51
C ALA A 471 5.31 0.20 12.02
N LEU A 472 6.16 1.06 11.49
CA LEU A 472 6.27 2.47 11.91
C LEU A 472 5.35 3.41 11.14
N SER A 473 5.12 3.14 9.86
CA SER A 473 4.09 3.86 9.15
C SER A 473 2.70 3.54 9.70
N ILE A 474 2.48 2.39 10.37
CA ILE A 474 1.25 2.05 11.10
C ILE A 474 0.87 3.15 12.11
N PHE A 475 1.83 3.87 12.63
CA PHE A 475 1.61 4.79 13.71
C PHE A 475 1.89 6.27 13.36
N ALA A 476 2.24 6.58 12.12
CA ALA A 476 2.41 7.96 11.65
C ALA A 476 1.09 8.57 11.09
N GLY A 477 -0.04 8.17 11.66
CA GLY A 477 -1.31 8.84 11.39
C GLY A 477 -1.30 10.31 11.83
N PRO A 478 -2.30 11.09 11.43
CA PRO A 478 -2.38 12.48 11.83
C PRO A 478 -2.38 12.60 13.34
N VAL A 479 -1.44 13.37 13.89
CA VAL A 479 -1.42 13.71 15.33
C VAL A 479 -2.65 14.57 15.59
N ILE A 480 -3.67 13.98 16.19
CA ILE A 480 -4.89 14.70 16.54
C ILE A 480 -4.62 15.46 17.83
N ALA A 481 -4.37 16.77 17.73
CA ALA A 481 -4.08 17.64 18.87
C ALA A 481 -5.24 17.67 19.91
N GLY A 482 -6.48 17.38 19.47
CA GLY A 482 -7.65 17.28 20.33
C GLY A 482 -7.64 16.12 21.34
N ILE A 483 -6.80 15.08 21.14
CA ILE A 483 -6.74 13.92 22.06
C ILE A 483 -6.38 14.33 23.49
N GLY A 484 -5.45 15.27 23.66
CA GLY A 484 -5.08 15.79 24.97
C GLY A 484 -6.24 16.46 25.72
N GLY A 485 -7.11 17.16 25.00
CA GLY A 485 -8.30 17.80 25.56
C GLY A 485 -9.36 16.78 26.01
N ILE A 486 -9.51 15.69 25.25
CA ILE A 486 -10.42 14.58 25.59
C ILE A 486 -9.96 13.89 26.87
N ALA A 487 -8.64 13.65 27.03
CA ALA A 487 -8.05 13.08 28.22
C ALA A 487 -8.32 13.93 29.48
N ALA A 488 -8.09 15.23 29.39
CA ALA A 488 -8.34 16.17 30.46
C ALA A 488 -9.84 16.24 30.85
N ALA A 489 -10.73 16.24 29.85
CA ALA A 489 -12.18 16.29 30.10
C ALA A 489 -12.69 15.01 30.78
N ALA A 490 -12.26 13.83 30.33
CA ALA A 490 -12.65 12.58 30.94
C ALA A 490 -12.13 12.45 32.38
N ALA A 491 -10.84 12.74 32.62
CA ALA A 491 -10.24 12.71 33.95
C ALA A 491 -10.94 13.66 34.94
N TYR A 492 -11.29 14.87 34.49
CA TYR A 492 -11.99 15.86 35.32
C TYR A 492 -13.38 15.35 35.73
N VAL A 493 -14.18 14.81 34.82
CA VAL A 493 -15.53 14.33 35.12
C VAL A 493 -15.49 13.15 36.08
N TYR A 494 -14.57 12.20 35.90
CA TYR A 494 -14.43 11.08 36.81
C TYR A 494 -13.96 11.46 38.20
N LYS A 495 -13.11 12.47 38.30
CA LYS A 495 -12.62 12.97 39.60
C LYS A 495 -13.71 13.76 40.34
N SER A 496 -14.56 14.51 39.62
CA SER A 496 -15.60 15.35 40.21
C SER A 496 -16.91 14.60 40.51
N SER A 497 -17.16 13.43 39.91
CA SER A 497 -18.46 12.77 39.95
C SER A 497 -18.52 11.51 40.82
N LYS A 498 -17.60 11.37 41.80
CA LYS A 498 -17.58 10.18 42.69
C LYS A 498 -18.90 9.97 43.48
N ASP A 499 -19.72 10.99 43.65
CA ASP A 499 -20.95 10.97 44.46
C ASP A 499 -22.25 11.10 43.66
N THR A 500 -22.24 11.09 42.31
CA THR A 500 -23.42 11.30 41.48
C THR A 500 -23.96 10.02 40.85
N ASN A 501 -25.30 9.99 40.67
CA ASN A 501 -26.01 8.89 40.02
C ASN A 501 -25.44 8.60 38.60
N ALA A 502 -25.34 7.33 38.17
CA ALA A 502 -24.73 6.92 36.92
C ALA A 502 -25.30 7.63 35.66
N ALA A 503 -26.57 8.00 35.67
CA ALA A 503 -27.22 8.74 34.58
C ALA A 503 -26.71 10.20 34.47
N ASN A 504 -26.49 10.90 35.59
CA ASN A 504 -25.95 12.26 35.63
C ASN A 504 -24.49 12.26 35.17
N ARG A 505 -23.74 11.23 35.53
CA ARG A 505 -22.33 11.07 35.12
C ARG A 505 -22.20 10.90 33.60
N ILE A 506 -23.08 10.12 32.98
CA ILE A 506 -23.13 9.96 31.52
C ILE A 506 -23.46 11.29 30.81
N TYR A 507 -24.42 12.03 31.34
CA TYR A 507 -24.80 13.35 30.80
C TYR A 507 -23.64 14.37 30.89
N GLU A 508 -22.97 14.43 32.01
CA GLU A 508 -21.79 15.32 32.20
C GLU A 508 -20.63 14.93 31.28
N LEU A 509 -20.39 13.61 31.11
CA LEU A 509 -19.37 13.11 30.16
C LEU A 509 -19.70 13.57 28.74
N LYS A 510 -20.92 13.37 28.27
CA LYS A 510 -21.35 13.81 26.94
C LYS A 510 -21.15 15.32 26.74
N SER A 511 -21.57 16.13 27.72
CA SER A 511 -21.48 17.58 27.61
C SER A 511 -20.05 18.12 27.51
N LYS A 512 -19.08 17.39 28.09
CA LYS A 512 -17.66 17.78 28.08
C LYS A 512 -16.85 17.13 26.97
N LEU A 513 -17.18 15.86 26.61
CA LEU A 513 -16.48 15.15 25.55
C LEU A 513 -16.91 15.60 24.14
N GLY A 514 -18.19 15.97 23.96
CA GLY A 514 -18.69 16.40 22.66
C GLY A 514 -17.90 17.55 22.01
N PRO A 515 -17.63 18.65 22.72
CA PRO A 515 -16.81 19.73 22.19
C PRO A 515 -15.37 19.30 21.83
N GLN A 516 -14.77 18.42 22.62
CA GLN A 516 -13.40 17.92 22.36
C GLN A 516 -13.35 17.00 21.13
N ILE A 517 -14.35 16.14 20.95
CA ILE A 517 -14.51 15.34 19.74
C ILE A 517 -14.68 16.25 18.53
N THR A 518 -15.44 17.33 18.64
CA THR A 518 -15.61 18.31 17.55
C THR A 518 -14.28 18.97 17.17
N ILE A 519 -13.44 19.30 18.15
CA ILE A 519 -12.10 19.86 17.91
C ILE A 519 -11.27 18.84 17.14
N ALA A 520 -11.19 17.60 17.63
CA ALA A 520 -10.43 16.53 16.97
C ALA A 520 -10.90 16.28 15.52
N MET A 521 -12.21 16.38 15.26
CA MET A 521 -12.75 16.25 13.91
C MET A 521 -12.40 17.43 12.99
N ASN A 522 -12.31 18.64 13.54
CA ASN A 522 -11.85 19.80 12.79
C ASN A 522 -10.35 19.71 12.49
N ASP A 523 -9.55 19.16 13.41
CA ASP A 523 -8.13 18.89 13.16
C ASP A 523 -7.96 17.90 12.01
N LEU A 524 -8.78 16.83 11.95
CA LEU A 524 -8.79 15.90 10.82
C LEU A 524 -9.18 16.57 9.49
N LYS A 525 -10.15 17.48 9.49
CA LYS A 525 -10.50 18.24 8.28
C LYS A 525 -9.35 19.14 7.81
N THR A 526 -8.67 19.78 8.74
CA THR A 526 -7.49 20.60 8.45
C THR A 526 -6.37 19.73 7.88
N TYR A 527 -6.16 18.54 8.45
CA TYR A 527 -5.21 17.56 7.93
C TYR A 527 -5.54 17.14 6.48
N VAL A 528 -6.80 16.82 6.17
CA VAL A 528 -7.23 16.52 4.79
C VAL A 528 -6.88 17.68 3.86
N GLN A 529 -7.16 18.91 4.26
CA GLN A 529 -6.82 20.10 3.46
C GLN A 529 -5.33 20.19 3.17
N GLN A 530 -4.50 20.08 4.22
CA GLN A 530 -3.05 20.14 4.10
C GLN A 530 -2.51 19.04 3.17
N ARG A 531 -3.00 17.79 3.28
CA ARG A 531 -2.57 16.69 2.43
C ARG A 531 -2.90 16.92 0.95
N TYR A 532 -4.07 17.47 0.64
CA TYR A 532 -4.44 17.82 -0.74
C TYR A 532 -3.66 19.03 -1.27
N ASP A 533 -3.28 19.98 -0.43
CA ASP A 533 -2.42 21.09 -0.82
C ASP A 533 -1.00 20.61 -1.13
N GLU A 534 -0.41 19.77 -0.27
CA GLU A 534 0.88 19.10 -0.51
C GLU A 534 0.88 18.26 -1.78
N PHE A 535 -0.20 17.49 -2.00
CA PHE A 535 -0.38 16.71 -3.22
C PHE A 535 -0.41 17.60 -4.47
N ASN A 536 -1.15 18.69 -4.42
CA ASN A 536 -1.25 19.63 -5.53
C ASN A 536 0.12 20.27 -5.86
N GLU A 537 0.91 20.61 -4.85
CA GLU A 537 2.28 21.14 -5.04
C GLU A 537 3.19 20.08 -5.66
N ALA A 538 3.20 18.87 -5.11
CA ALA A 538 4.00 17.76 -5.63
C ALA A 538 3.63 17.36 -7.06
N LEU A 539 2.34 17.40 -7.38
CA LEU A 539 1.84 17.14 -8.73
C LEU A 539 2.40 18.15 -9.74
N VAL A 540 2.30 19.45 -9.40
CA VAL A 540 2.80 20.53 -10.26
C VAL A 540 4.30 20.42 -10.45
N GLU A 541 5.04 20.20 -9.38
CA GLU A 541 6.49 20.02 -9.43
C GLU A 541 6.89 18.81 -10.29
N SER A 542 6.14 17.70 -10.19
CA SER A 542 6.38 16.51 -11.01
C SER A 542 6.14 16.77 -12.49
N ILE A 543 5.03 17.42 -12.84
CA ILE A 543 4.72 17.80 -14.23
C ILE A 543 5.78 18.77 -14.77
N GLU A 544 6.19 19.75 -13.96
CA GLU A 544 7.24 20.70 -14.34
C GLU A 544 8.58 19.98 -14.61
N ARG A 545 8.98 19.07 -13.73
CA ARG A 545 10.22 18.29 -13.87
C ARG A 545 10.21 17.45 -15.14
N MET A 546 9.14 16.66 -15.36
CA MET A 546 9.01 15.82 -16.56
C MET A 546 9.03 16.66 -17.84
N THR A 547 8.28 17.76 -17.87
CA THR A 547 8.25 18.65 -19.05
C THR A 547 9.60 19.31 -19.29
N ASN A 548 10.34 19.67 -18.21
CA ASN A 548 11.69 20.23 -18.32
C ASN A 548 12.69 19.21 -18.89
N GLU A 549 12.63 17.95 -18.49
CA GLU A 549 13.47 16.89 -19.03
C GLU A 549 13.31 16.79 -20.55
N ILE A 550 12.07 16.73 -21.04
CA ILE A 550 11.75 16.67 -22.47
C ILE A 550 12.19 17.93 -23.20
N VAL A 551 11.84 19.10 -22.69
CA VAL A 551 12.21 20.41 -23.28
C VAL A 551 13.71 20.56 -23.39
N THR A 552 14.46 20.13 -22.38
CA THR A 552 15.92 20.22 -22.38
C THR A 552 16.52 19.28 -23.42
N GLU A 553 16.07 18.03 -23.50
CA GLU A 553 16.54 17.08 -24.51
C GLU A 553 16.26 17.58 -25.94
N MET A 554 15.05 18.05 -26.21
CA MET A 554 14.71 18.61 -27.53
C MET A 554 15.53 19.86 -27.88
N GLN A 555 15.81 20.72 -26.89
CA GLN A 555 16.64 21.91 -27.09
C GLN A 555 18.09 21.54 -27.40
N ASP A 556 18.64 20.57 -26.67
CA ASP A 556 20.01 20.07 -26.90
C ASP A 556 20.15 19.48 -28.31
N VAL A 557 19.15 18.74 -28.80
CA VAL A 557 19.14 18.22 -30.17
C VAL A 557 19.15 19.35 -31.20
N LEU A 558 18.31 20.38 -31.02
CA LEU A 558 18.27 21.54 -31.95
C LEU A 558 19.59 22.34 -31.92
N ASP A 559 20.16 22.53 -30.74
CA ASP A 559 21.40 23.30 -30.60
C ASP A 559 22.62 22.53 -31.16
N ALA A 560 22.61 21.20 -31.01
CA ALA A 560 23.60 20.33 -31.64
C ALA A 560 23.53 20.40 -33.17
N ILE A 561 22.32 20.32 -33.75
CA ILE A 561 22.12 20.47 -35.21
C ILE A 561 22.66 21.82 -35.70
N LYS A 562 22.28 22.92 -35.05
CA LYS A 562 22.72 24.28 -35.44
C LYS A 562 24.21 24.54 -35.32
N SER A 563 24.84 24.00 -34.25
CA SER A 563 26.27 24.25 -33.98
C SER A 563 27.21 23.63 -35.01
N ILE A 564 26.73 22.63 -35.76
CA ILE A 564 27.54 21.76 -36.61
C ILE A 564 27.28 22.02 -38.10
N GLU A 565 26.22 22.75 -38.45
CA GLU A 565 25.73 22.95 -39.82
C GLU A 565 26.77 23.46 -40.83
N ASN A 566 27.84 24.11 -40.36
CA ASN A 566 28.86 24.71 -41.20
C ASN A 566 30.22 23.99 -41.20
N ASP A 567 30.43 22.95 -40.42
CA ASP A 567 31.69 22.19 -40.33
C ASP A 567 31.54 20.73 -40.76
N LYS A 568 31.82 20.44 -42.05
CA LYS A 568 31.71 19.08 -42.61
C LYS A 568 32.52 17.99 -41.86
N LYS A 569 33.63 18.36 -41.20
CA LYS A 569 34.43 17.40 -40.45
C LYS A 569 33.75 17.08 -39.11
N GLU A 570 33.22 18.09 -38.44
CA GLU A 570 32.51 17.91 -37.20
C GLU A 570 31.20 17.17 -37.41
N VAL A 571 30.46 17.48 -38.52
CA VAL A 571 29.26 16.70 -38.93
C VAL A 571 29.59 15.20 -39.07
N ALA A 572 30.68 14.85 -39.78
CA ALA A 572 31.05 13.45 -39.98
C ALA A 572 31.38 12.75 -38.66
N ARG A 573 32.09 13.46 -37.75
CA ARG A 573 32.43 12.93 -36.42
C ARG A 573 31.19 12.72 -35.53
N GLN A 574 30.25 13.66 -35.56
CA GLN A 574 29.01 13.58 -34.80
C GLN A 574 28.10 12.46 -35.34
N LEU A 575 28.01 12.32 -36.65
CA LEU A 575 27.26 11.21 -37.26
C LEU A 575 27.79 9.85 -36.82
N GLU A 576 29.12 9.67 -36.79
CA GLU A 576 29.72 8.42 -36.30
C GLU A 576 29.43 8.19 -34.81
N ALA A 577 29.48 9.27 -33.99
CA ALA A 577 29.16 9.18 -32.56
C ALA A 577 27.67 8.83 -32.30
N ILE A 578 26.75 9.49 -33.03
CA ILE A 578 25.31 9.24 -32.93
C ILE A 578 24.98 7.81 -33.41
N GLU A 579 25.56 7.38 -34.53
CA GLU A 579 25.40 6.01 -35.02
C GLU A 579 25.82 4.98 -33.97
N GLY A 580 26.95 5.22 -33.30
CA GLY A 580 27.40 4.37 -32.19
C GLY A 580 26.41 4.36 -31.02
N GLN A 581 25.85 5.51 -30.69
CA GLN A 581 24.83 5.62 -29.64
C GLN A 581 23.52 4.90 -30.04
N VAL A 582 23.04 5.08 -31.25
CA VAL A 582 21.85 4.37 -31.79
C VAL A 582 22.06 2.86 -31.73
N GLN A 583 23.20 2.35 -32.19
CA GLN A 583 23.53 0.93 -32.12
C GLN A 583 23.56 0.40 -30.67
N PHE A 584 24.13 1.19 -29.76
CA PHE A 584 24.12 0.87 -28.34
C PHE A 584 22.68 0.76 -27.81
N VAL A 585 21.84 1.76 -28.06
CA VAL A 585 20.44 1.82 -27.61
C VAL A 585 19.65 0.66 -28.21
N GLU A 586 19.77 0.39 -29.53
CA GLU A 586 19.09 -0.73 -30.18
C GLU A 586 19.51 -2.10 -29.60
N THR A 587 20.80 -2.26 -29.31
CA THR A 587 21.29 -3.51 -28.70
C THR A 587 20.67 -3.73 -27.33
N HIS A 588 20.60 -2.68 -26.50
CA HIS A 588 20.04 -2.78 -25.14
C HIS A 588 18.52 -2.84 -25.15
N LEU A 589 17.85 -2.20 -26.11
CA LEU A 589 16.42 -2.33 -26.36
C LEU A 589 16.07 -3.81 -26.66
N LYS A 590 16.75 -4.44 -27.60
CA LYS A 590 16.58 -5.86 -27.91
C LYS A 590 16.86 -6.76 -26.70
N GLN A 591 17.90 -6.44 -25.92
CA GLN A 591 18.17 -7.16 -24.67
C GLN A 591 17.03 -7.01 -23.66
N THR A 592 16.46 -5.81 -23.55
CA THR A 592 15.31 -5.52 -22.66
C THR A 592 14.07 -6.30 -23.11
N GLU A 593 13.76 -6.32 -24.39
CA GLU A 593 12.63 -7.06 -24.96
C GLU A 593 12.71 -8.56 -24.68
N LEU A 594 13.93 -9.11 -24.71
CA LEU A 594 14.18 -10.54 -24.44
C LEU A 594 14.15 -10.88 -22.94
N LEU A 595 14.17 -9.90 -22.05
CA LEU A 595 14.01 -10.16 -20.62
C LEU A 595 12.60 -10.70 -20.36
N LEU A 596 12.51 -11.65 -19.44
CA LEU A 596 11.27 -12.33 -19.05
C LEU A 596 10.63 -13.23 -20.14
N THR A 597 11.17 -13.28 -21.35
CA THR A 597 10.73 -14.27 -22.35
C THR A 597 11.29 -15.66 -21.99
N ASN A 598 10.45 -16.65 -22.12
CA ASN A 598 10.85 -18.05 -21.85
C ASN A 598 11.88 -18.47 -22.91
N PRO A 599 13.09 -18.93 -22.55
CA PRO A 599 14.09 -19.35 -23.54
C PRO A 599 13.66 -20.58 -24.37
N PHE A 600 12.51 -21.19 -24.02
CA PHE A 600 11.97 -22.38 -24.70
C PHE A 600 10.75 -22.09 -25.59
N GLU A 601 10.35 -20.83 -25.77
CA GLU A 601 9.26 -20.44 -26.71
C GLU A 601 9.79 -19.97 -28.07
N LYS A 602 10.91 -20.52 -28.54
CA LYS A 602 11.39 -20.36 -29.92
C LYS A 602 11.27 -21.63 -30.69
#